data_9c83fe609195ab3882f5966d67d9b591
#
_entry.id   9c83fe609195ab3882f5966d67d9b591
#
_cell.length_a   1.000
_cell.length_b   1.000
_cell.length_c   1.000
_cell.angle_alpha   90.00
_cell.angle_beta   90.00
_cell.angle_gamma   90.00
#
_symmetry.space_group_name_H-M   'P 1'
#
loop_
_entity.id
_entity.type
_entity.pdbx_description
1 polymer ?
#
loop_
_entity_poly.entity_id
_entity_poly.type
_entity_poly.pdbx_seq_one_letter_code
_entity_poly.pdbx_strand_id
1 'polypeptide(L)'
;MMRLPWFEHRAPKTVEEAARILAAEGPGAMLIAGGTDLLPNMKRRQMAPKVLVSLRNIPSMKGKVASPGGLTLGAGLTLTEVLADPRTPAALRQAAGQVATVHLRNMGTLGGNLCLDTRCNYYNQNYEWRKAIDFCLKKDGEICWVATASKRCVAMSSTDCAPALIALGATAKLASPGGEREISVENLFKNDGIDYLTRRPHEILAALTIPGKGARSTYWKLRRRGAFDFPVLGVAAAFVMKGDFVEKARIALGAVASRPFLVDKAGEFLEGKKLDDAVIAEAVKITAARAKPMDNADLDLYWRKEVTAEFVSYALRELRGDDMREVRFRVARQMI
;
A
#
# COMPACT_ATOMS: atom_id res chain seq x y z
N MET A 1 23.90 -3.28 -20.02
CA MET A 1 23.57 -4.30 -18.97
C MET A 1 23.22 -3.58 -17.69
N MET A 2 22.03 -3.82 -17.12
CA MET A 2 21.62 -3.20 -15.85
C MET A 2 22.24 -3.95 -14.66
N ARG A 3 23.50 -3.66 -14.38
CA ARG A 3 24.25 -4.20 -13.26
C ARG A 3 23.90 -3.47 -11.98
N LEU A 4 23.74 -4.19 -10.85
CA LEU A 4 23.55 -3.59 -9.53
C LEU A 4 24.78 -2.75 -9.13
N PRO A 5 24.60 -1.64 -8.36
CA PRO A 5 25.71 -1.00 -7.68
C PRO A 5 26.36 -1.99 -6.69
N TRP A 6 27.62 -1.74 -6.33
CA TRP A 6 28.29 -2.51 -5.27
C TRP A 6 27.63 -2.22 -3.92
N PHE A 7 27.46 -3.26 -3.11
CA PHE A 7 26.94 -3.18 -1.74
C PHE A 7 27.48 -4.34 -0.91
N GLU A 8 27.53 -4.15 0.39
CA GLU A 8 27.70 -5.22 1.36
C GLU A 8 26.33 -5.82 1.71
N HIS A 9 26.30 -7.13 1.94
CA HIS A 9 25.10 -7.83 2.36
C HIS A 9 25.23 -8.29 3.82
N ARG A 10 24.29 -7.82 4.67
CA ARG A 10 24.16 -8.23 6.06
C ARG A 10 22.90 -9.06 6.23
N ALA A 11 23.00 -10.19 6.95
CA ALA A 11 21.90 -11.15 7.13
C ALA A 11 21.64 -11.41 8.64
N PRO A 12 21.11 -10.43 9.36
CA PRO A 12 20.79 -10.56 10.78
C PRO A 12 19.76 -11.66 11.03
N LYS A 13 19.76 -12.21 12.25
CA LYS A 13 18.83 -13.27 12.68
C LYS A 13 17.68 -12.75 13.52
N THR A 14 17.78 -11.52 14.04
CA THR A 14 16.73 -10.87 14.83
C THR A 14 16.42 -9.47 14.33
N VAL A 15 15.23 -8.97 14.69
CA VAL A 15 14.82 -7.60 14.35
C VAL A 15 15.71 -6.57 15.04
N GLU A 16 16.09 -6.83 16.27
CA GLU A 16 16.97 -5.96 17.08
C GLU A 16 18.37 -5.84 16.46
N GLU A 17 18.93 -6.96 15.98
CA GLU A 17 20.20 -6.97 15.27
C GLU A 17 20.11 -6.15 13.97
N ALA A 18 19.05 -6.36 13.19
CA ALA A 18 18.81 -5.60 11.96
C ALA A 18 18.67 -4.10 12.24
N ALA A 19 17.95 -3.71 13.30
CA ALA A 19 17.77 -2.33 13.69
C ALA A 19 19.08 -1.67 14.16
N ARG A 20 19.93 -2.43 14.88
CA ARG A 20 21.28 -1.94 15.27
C ARG A 20 22.17 -1.71 14.06
N ILE A 21 22.17 -2.61 13.09
CA ILE A 21 22.93 -2.42 11.83
C ILE A 21 22.44 -1.16 11.11
N LEU A 22 21.12 -0.97 10.96
CA LEU A 22 20.58 0.25 10.33
C LEU A 22 21.00 1.53 11.06
N ALA A 23 20.99 1.51 12.39
CA ALA A 23 21.38 2.66 13.19
C ALA A 23 22.88 2.98 13.04
N ALA A 24 23.73 1.96 12.97
CA ALA A 24 25.18 2.10 12.84
C ALA A 24 25.59 2.57 11.43
N GLU A 25 24.98 2.02 10.38
CA GLU A 25 25.32 2.33 8.98
C GLU A 25 24.62 3.61 8.46
N GLY A 26 23.58 4.07 9.16
CA GLY A 26 22.86 5.31 8.83
C GLY A 26 22.28 5.31 7.42
N PRO A 27 22.33 6.45 6.69
CA PRO A 27 21.72 6.61 5.37
C PRO A 27 22.32 5.71 4.27
N GLY A 28 23.50 5.13 4.54
CA GLY A 28 24.16 4.19 3.63
C GLY A 28 23.49 2.83 3.57
N ALA A 29 22.66 2.48 4.54
CA ALA A 29 21.98 1.18 4.61
C ALA A 29 20.52 1.23 4.17
N MET A 30 20.07 0.14 3.53
CA MET A 30 18.67 -0.09 3.21
C MET A 30 18.25 -1.51 3.57
N LEU A 31 17.01 -1.65 4.01
CA LEU A 31 16.37 -2.94 4.24
C LEU A 31 16.04 -3.64 2.92
N ILE A 32 16.30 -4.93 2.85
CA ILE A 32 15.82 -5.79 1.78
C ILE A 32 15.02 -6.96 2.35
N ALA A 33 13.75 -7.07 1.97
CA ALA A 33 12.89 -8.20 2.26
C ALA A 33 12.83 -9.14 1.04
N GLY A 34 11.78 -9.07 0.21
CA GLY A 34 11.69 -9.82 -1.03
C GLY A 34 12.53 -9.27 -2.19
N GLY A 35 12.99 -8.04 -2.11
CA GLY A 35 13.82 -7.37 -3.12
C GLY A 35 13.09 -7.02 -4.43
N THR A 36 11.83 -7.37 -4.58
CA THR A 36 11.06 -7.25 -5.84
C THR A 36 10.82 -5.80 -6.28
N ASP A 37 10.97 -4.84 -5.38
CA ASP A 37 10.94 -3.41 -5.69
C ASP A 37 12.33 -2.78 -5.62
N LEU A 38 13.08 -3.06 -4.57
CA LEU A 38 14.39 -2.43 -4.35
C LEU A 38 15.40 -2.77 -5.45
N LEU A 39 15.52 -4.04 -5.84
CA LEU A 39 16.51 -4.45 -6.85
C LEU A 39 16.27 -3.82 -8.23
N PRO A 40 15.04 -3.73 -8.77
CA PRO A 40 14.76 -2.94 -9.97
C PRO A 40 15.14 -1.46 -9.84
N ASN A 41 14.88 -0.83 -8.69
CA ASN A 41 15.25 0.58 -8.45
C ASN A 41 16.78 0.75 -8.36
N MET A 42 17.49 -0.21 -7.79
CA MET A 42 18.96 -0.24 -7.77
C MET A 42 19.54 -0.42 -9.19
N LYS A 43 18.94 -1.29 -10.02
CA LYS A 43 19.36 -1.47 -11.43
C LYS A 43 19.23 -0.17 -12.23
N ARG A 44 18.21 0.65 -11.95
CA ARG A 44 17.99 1.95 -12.57
C ARG A 44 18.79 3.09 -11.92
N ARG A 45 19.62 2.81 -10.91
CA ARG A 45 20.40 3.79 -10.14
C ARG A 45 19.56 4.85 -9.42
N GLN A 46 18.31 4.56 -9.17
CA GLN A 46 17.45 5.40 -8.32
C GLN A 46 17.83 5.27 -6.84
N MET A 47 18.27 4.08 -6.46
CA MET A 47 18.79 3.76 -5.14
C MET A 47 20.15 3.08 -5.27
N ALA A 48 21.13 3.47 -4.44
CA ALA A 48 22.47 2.91 -4.45
C ALA A 48 23.01 2.78 -3.01
N PRO A 49 22.38 1.94 -2.17
CA PRO A 49 22.84 1.74 -0.80
C PRO A 49 24.22 1.08 -0.78
N LYS A 50 25.04 1.41 0.21
CA LYS A 50 26.33 0.77 0.48
C LYS A 50 26.13 -0.58 1.19
N VAL A 51 25.09 -0.69 2.03
CA VAL A 51 24.77 -1.88 2.80
C VAL A 51 23.32 -2.29 2.61
N LEU A 52 23.09 -3.57 2.30
CA LEU A 52 21.75 -4.18 2.29
C LEU A 52 21.57 -5.05 3.53
N VAL A 53 20.58 -4.72 4.36
CA VAL A 53 20.23 -5.46 5.57
C VAL A 53 19.04 -6.37 5.26
N SER A 54 19.29 -7.67 5.17
CA SER A 54 18.30 -8.68 4.78
C SER A 54 17.38 -9.05 5.93
N LEU A 55 16.07 -8.91 5.73
CA LEU A 55 15.05 -9.34 6.69
C LEU A 55 14.58 -10.80 6.46
N ARG A 56 15.10 -11.47 5.43
CA ARG A 56 14.59 -12.77 4.97
C ARG A 56 14.73 -13.87 6.02
N ASN A 57 15.78 -13.84 6.80
CA ASN A 57 16.16 -14.89 7.74
C ASN A 57 15.79 -14.58 9.20
N ILE A 58 14.84 -13.66 9.42
CA ILE A 58 14.33 -13.30 10.74
C ILE A 58 13.02 -14.06 11.02
N PRO A 59 13.04 -15.11 11.85
CA PRO A 59 11.86 -15.98 12.04
C PRO A 59 10.67 -15.25 12.65
N SER A 60 10.90 -14.32 13.59
CA SER A 60 9.84 -13.56 14.25
C SER A 60 9.00 -12.70 13.29
N MET A 61 9.54 -12.33 12.13
CA MET A 61 8.82 -11.60 11.09
C MET A 61 7.91 -12.48 10.21
N LYS A 62 7.86 -13.80 10.42
CA LYS A 62 7.05 -14.76 9.65
C LYS A 62 5.90 -15.37 10.45
N GLY A 63 5.69 -14.90 11.66
CA GLY A 63 4.62 -15.39 12.53
C GLY A 63 3.22 -15.04 12.03
N LYS A 64 2.25 -15.90 12.34
CA LYS A 64 0.81 -15.70 12.11
C LYS A 64 0.10 -16.10 13.40
N VAL A 65 -0.30 -15.12 14.20
CA VAL A 65 -0.88 -15.35 15.54
C VAL A 65 -2.32 -14.82 15.55
N ALA A 66 -3.27 -15.73 15.78
CA ALA A 66 -4.65 -15.36 16.05
C ALA A 66 -4.87 -15.31 17.58
N SER A 67 -5.54 -14.26 18.04
CA SER A 67 -5.91 -14.05 19.45
C SER A 67 -7.31 -13.46 19.52
N PRO A 68 -7.94 -13.40 20.72
CA PRO A 68 -9.20 -12.68 20.89
C PRO A 68 -9.14 -11.20 20.43
N GLY A 69 -7.96 -10.59 20.48
CA GLY A 69 -7.74 -9.20 20.04
C GLY A 69 -7.60 -9.05 18.51
N GLY A 70 -7.45 -10.15 17.76
CA GLY A 70 -7.32 -10.11 16.30
C GLY A 70 -6.28 -11.04 15.73
N LEU A 71 -5.89 -10.77 14.46
CA LEU A 71 -4.90 -11.51 13.71
C LEU A 71 -3.62 -10.69 13.58
N THR A 72 -2.52 -11.15 14.15
CA THR A 72 -1.19 -10.57 13.96
C THR A 72 -0.43 -11.32 12.86
N LEU A 73 0.04 -10.58 11.87
CA LEU A 73 0.81 -11.06 10.72
C LEU A 73 2.21 -10.47 10.77
N GLY A 74 3.25 -11.29 10.74
CA GLY A 74 4.63 -10.83 10.59
C GLY A 74 4.84 -10.11 9.26
N ALA A 75 5.57 -9.01 9.29
CA ALA A 75 5.81 -8.19 8.09
C ALA A 75 6.67 -8.88 7.02
N GLY A 76 7.41 -9.93 7.39
CA GLY A 76 8.19 -10.78 6.50
C GLY A 76 7.41 -11.88 5.80
N LEU A 77 6.12 -12.06 6.09
CA LEU A 77 5.26 -12.98 5.33
C LEU A 77 5.19 -12.57 3.87
N THR A 78 5.35 -13.54 2.97
CA THR A 78 5.14 -13.31 1.55
C THR A 78 3.67 -13.01 1.25
N LEU A 79 3.41 -12.29 0.17
CA LEU A 79 2.04 -12.00 -0.26
C LEU A 79 1.26 -13.28 -0.59
N THR A 80 1.95 -14.33 -1.07
CA THR A 80 1.35 -15.65 -1.27
C THR A 80 0.92 -16.29 0.05
N GLU A 81 1.74 -16.20 1.10
CA GLU A 81 1.38 -16.72 2.43
C GLU A 81 0.22 -15.96 3.07
N VAL A 82 0.13 -14.64 2.83
CA VAL A 82 -1.00 -13.80 3.29
C VAL A 82 -2.27 -14.17 2.53
N LEU A 83 -2.19 -14.35 1.21
CA LEU A 83 -3.31 -14.75 0.35
C LEU A 83 -3.86 -16.13 0.72
N ALA A 84 -2.98 -17.07 1.01
CA ALA A 84 -3.34 -18.47 1.26
C ALA A 84 -3.94 -18.72 2.65
N ASP A 85 -3.74 -17.81 3.62
CA ASP A 85 -4.26 -18.00 4.97
C ASP A 85 -5.75 -17.66 5.05
N PRO A 86 -6.65 -18.62 5.34
CA PRO A 86 -8.09 -18.39 5.39
C PRO A 86 -8.52 -17.40 6.50
N ARG A 87 -7.69 -17.20 7.52
CA ARG A 87 -7.94 -16.24 8.61
C ARG A 87 -7.71 -14.78 8.18
N THR A 88 -6.97 -14.58 7.08
CA THR A 88 -6.74 -13.23 6.54
C THR A 88 -8.06 -12.66 6.03
N PRO A 89 -8.47 -11.43 6.45
CA PRO A 89 -9.69 -10.80 5.96
C PRO A 89 -9.74 -10.64 4.44
N ALA A 90 -10.94 -10.68 3.87
CA ALA A 90 -11.16 -10.70 2.42
C ALA A 90 -10.46 -9.53 1.70
N ALA A 91 -10.57 -8.30 2.21
CA ALA A 91 -9.92 -7.14 1.60
C ALA A 91 -8.40 -7.32 1.48
N LEU A 92 -7.73 -7.81 2.53
CA LEU A 92 -6.29 -8.01 2.50
C LEU A 92 -5.88 -9.18 1.58
N ARG A 93 -6.66 -10.26 1.57
CA ARG A 93 -6.45 -11.39 0.63
C ARG A 93 -6.58 -10.93 -0.83
N GLN A 94 -7.64 -10.18 -1.13
CA GLN A 94 -7.86 -9.63 -2.46
C GLN A 94 -6.75 -8.66 -2.86
N ALA A 95 -6.33 -7.77 -1.97
CA ALA A 95 -5.23 -6.84 -2.20
C ALA A 95 -3.92 -7.57 -2.47
N ALA A 96 -3.52 -8.50 -1.59
CA ALA A 96 -2.31 -9.30 -1.75
C ALA A 96 -2.32 -10.11 -3.05
N GLY A 97 -3.47 -10.69 -3.43
CA GLY A 97 -3.65 -11.47 -4.65
C GLY A 97 -3.52 -10.65 -5.95
N GLN A 98 -3.76 -9.34 -5.88
CA GLN A 98 -3.66 -8.44 -7.03
C GLN A 98 -2.30 -7.75 -7.17
N VAL A 99 -1.37 -7.96 -6.25
CA VAL A 99 0.00 -7.45 -6.39
C VAL A 99 0.74 -8.23 -7.48
N ALA A 100 1.28 -7.50 -8.44
CA ALA A 100 2.22 -7.99 -9.47
C ALA A 100 1.80 -9.34 -10.12
N THR A 101 2.69 -10.34 -10.10
CA THR A 101 2.47 -11.71 -10.61
C THR A 101 2.64 -12.74 -9.50
N VAL A 102 2.24 -13.99 -9.74
CA VAL A 102 2.41 -15.11 -8.79
C VAL A 102 3.86 -15.24 -8.34
N HIS A 103 4.82 -15.21 -9.28
CA HIS A 103 6.24 -15.33 -8.96
C HIS A 103 6.75 -14.21 -8.06
N LEU A 104 6.30 -12.97 -8.31
CA LEU A 104 6.69 -11.82 -7.48
C LEU A 104 6.03 -11.88 -6.11
N ARG A 105 4.80 -12.38 -5.99
CA ARG A 105 4.13 -12.57 -4.70
C ARG A 105 4.78 -13.63 -3.83
N ASN A 106 5.45 -14.62 -4.42
CA ASN A 106 6.22 -15.62 -3.69
C ASN A 106 7.48 -15.05 -3.02
N MET A 107 7.92 -13.86 -3.43
CA MET A 107 9.09 -13.16 -2.90
C MET A 107 8.74 -11.88 -2.17
N GLY A 108 7.82 -11.09 -2.73
CA GLY A 108 7.35 -9.83 -2.13
C GLY A 108 6.65 -10.09 -0.80
N THR A 109 6.96 -9.26 0.20
CA THR A 109 6.44 -9.42 1.56
C THR A 109 5.38 -8.38 1.88
N LEU A 110 4.57 -8.66 2.90
CA LEU A 110 3.53 -7.75 3.40
C LEU A 110 4.15 -6.41 3.83
N GLY A 111 5.18 -6.43 4.67
CA GLY A 111 5.90 -5.23 5.10
C GLY A 111 6.60 -4.51 3.95
N GLY A 112 7.18 -5.26 2.99
CA GLY A 112 7.77 -4.68 1.78
C GLY A 112 6.74 -3.97 0.91
N ASN A 113 5.51 -4.48 0.81
CA ASN A 113 4.42 -3.83 0.09
C ASN A 113 3.97 -2.53 0.77
N LEU A 114 3.92 -2.48 2.12
CA LEU A 114 3.58 -1.25 2.84
C LEU A 114 4.69 -0.20 2.75
N CYS A 115 5.96 -0.63 2.74
CA CYS A 115 7.11 0.26 2.67
C CYS A 115 7.60 0.52 1.23
N LEU A 116 6.80 0.17 0.24
CA LEU A 116 7.06 0.36 -1.18
C LEU A 116 7.36 1.83 -1.49
N ASP A 117 8.37 2.09 -2.33
CA ASP A 117 8.65 3.45 -2.79
C ASP A 117 7.50 4.02 -3.61
N THR A 118 7.29 5.33 -3.54
CA THR A 118 6.25 6.02 -4.31
C THR A 118 6.59 6.07 -5.80
N ARG A 119 5.57 6.14 -6.65
CA ARG A 119 5.67 6.04 -8.12
C ARG A 119 5.29 7.35 -8.81
N CYS A 120 5.99 7.62 -9.90
CA CYS A 120 5.72 8.75 -10.78
C CYS A 120 6.34 8.49 -12.15
N ASN A 121 5.63 8.84 -13.22
CA ASN A 121 6.13 8.69 -14.60
C ASN A 121 7.47 9.40 -14.83
N TYR A 122 7.71 10.53 -14.17
CA TYR A 122 8.98 11.26 -14.26
C TYR A 122 10.12 10.62 -13.45
N TYR A 123 9.82 9.90 -12.39
CA TYR A 123 10.80 9.24 -11.54
C TYR A 123 11.16 7.83 -12.04
N ASN A 124 10.16 7.06 -12.48
CA ASN A 124 10.33 5.64 -12.81
C ASN A 124 10.91 5.39 -14.22
N GLN A 125 11.78 6.27 -14.67
CA GLN A 125 12.49 6.20 -15.95
C GLN A 125 13.97 5.81 -15.76
N ASN A 126 14.66 5.46 -16.84
CA ASN A 126 16.08 5.22 -16.82
C ASN A 126 16.87 6.53 -16.57
N TYR A 127 18.15 6.40 -16.29
CA TYR A 127 19.02 7.55 -15.95
C TYR A 127 19.10 8.57 -17.10
N GLU A 128 19.31 8.12 -18.33
CA GLU A 128 19.50 9.01 -19.49
C GLU A 128 18.25 9.84 -19.77
N TRP A 129 17.07 9.22 -19.69
CA TRP A 129 15.82 9.93 -19.85
C TRP A 129 15.62 10.97 -18.73
N ARG A 130 15.88 10.60 -17.47
CA ARG A 130 15.77 11.55 -16.34
C ARG A 130 16.75 12.70 -16.47
N LYS A 131 17.99 12.44 -16.94
CA LYS A 131 18.99 13.46 -17.21
C LYS A 131 18.55 14.42 -18.33
N ALA A 132 17.92 13.91 -19.39
CA ALA A 132 17.44 14.71 -20.51
C ALA A 132 16.35 15.72 -20.12
N ILE A 133 15.60 15.48 -19.04
CA ILE A 133 14.60 16.42 -18.49
C ILE A 133 15.12 17.20 -17.28
N ASP A 134 16.43 17.17 -17.03
CA ASP A 134 17.06 17.77 -15.84
C ASP A 134 16.53 17.21 -14.51
N PHE A 135 16.29 15.88 -14.49
CA PHE A 135 15.81 15.12 -13.32
C PHE A 135 14.45 15.62 -12.77
N CYS A 136 14.13 15.33 -11.52
CA CYS A 136 12.93 15.80 -10.85
C CYS A 136 13.18 15.95 -9.34
N LEU A 137 12.32 16.71 -8.65
CA LEU A 137 12.40 16.96 -7.21
C LEU A 137 12.63 15.71 -6.34
N LYS A 138 12.07 14.56 -6.76
CA LYS A 138 12.25 13.32 -6.00
C LYS A 138 13.68 12.78 -6.06
N LYS A 139 14.40 13.02 -7.14
CA LYS A 139 15.73 12.46 -7.33
C LYS A 139 16.57 13.31 -8.28
N ASP A 140 17.63 13.90 -7.75
CA ASP A 140 18.71 14.61 -8.44
C ASP A 140 18.30 15.97 -9.07
N GLY A 141 17.04 16.42 -9.01
CA GLY A 141 16.54 17.70 -9.54
C GLY A 141 15.80 18.52 -8.48
N GLU A 142 15.34 19.71 -8.86
CA GLU A 142 14.73 20.69 -7.96
C GLU A 142 13.24 20.93 -8.22
N ILE A 143 12.74 20.51 -9.39
CA ILE A 143 11.37 20.78 -9.84
C ILE A 143 10.55 19.50 -9.83
N CYS A 144 9.30 19.60 -9.32
CA CYS A 144 8.29 18.53 -9.51
C CYS A 144 7.57 18.76 -10.84
N TRP A 145 7.87 17.96 -11.87
CA TRP A 145 7.28 18.10 -13.21
C TRP A 145 5.77 17.85 -13.29
N VAL A 146 5.20 17.19 -12.29
CA VAL A 146 3.74 17.00 -12.17
C VAL A 146 3.05 18.24 -11.61
N ALA A 147 3.74 18.98 -10.72
CA ALA A 147 3.21 20.16 -10.03
C ALA A 147 4.37 21.14 -9.79
N THR A 148 4.71 21.94 -10.81
CA THR A 148 5.92 22.78 -10.84
C THR A 148 6.00 23.82 -9.72
N ALA A 149 4.86 24.30 -9.21
CA ALA A 149 4.80 25.19 -8.07
C ALA A 149 4.86 24.49 -6.71
N SER A 150 4.86 23.15 -6.67
CA SER A 150 4.87 22.40 -5.42
C SER A 150 6.30 22.28 -4.87
N LYS A 151 6.46 22.62 -3.59
CA LYS A 151 7.68 22.33 -2.83
C LYS A 151 7.77 20.88 -2.34
N ARG A 152 6.73 20.08 -2.58
CA ARG A 152 6.57 18.70 -2.15
C ARG A 152 6.47 17.79 -3.36
N CYS A 153 7.08 16.61 -3.29
CA CYS A 153 6.89 15.60 -4.32
C CYS A 153 5.47 15.02 -4.24
N VAL A 154 4.80 14.92 -5.40
CA VAL A 154 3.46 14.36 -5.51
C VAL A 154 3.44 12.94 -6.10
N ALA A 155 4.58 12.23 -6.09
CA ALA A 155 4.63 10.83 -6.47
C ALA A 155 3.63 10.02 -5.63
N MET A 156 2.87 9.14 -6.27
CA MET A 156 1.77 8.43 -5.62
C MET A 156 2.25 7.21 -4.82
N SER A 157 1.57 6.92 -3.72
CA SER A 157 1.68 5.63 -3.04
C SER A 157 0.95 4.55 -3.86
N SER A 158 1.65 3.47 -4.20
CA SER A 158 1.13 2.39 -5.05
C SER A 158 1.03 1.04 -4.33
N THR A 159 0.94 1.05 -3.01
CA THR A 159 0.72 -0.15 -2.22
C THR A 159 -0.73 -0.62 -2.33
N ASP A 160 -0.94 -1.90 -2.64
CA ASP A 160 -2.27 -2.52 -2.66
C ASP A 160 -2.74 -2.86 -1.24
N CYS A 161 -1.83 -3.35 -0.37
CA CYS A 161 -2.20 -3.84 0.96
C CYS A 161 -2.52 -2.74 1.97
N ALA A 162 -1.95 -1.54 1.82
CA ALA A 162 -2.16 -0.47 2.80
C ALA A 162 -3.60 0.04 2.86
N PRO A 163 -4.32 0.35 1.75
CA PRO A 163 -5.74 0.71 1.82
C PRO A 163 -6.58 -0.37 2.52
N ALA A 164 -6.32 -1.66 2.22
CA ALA A 164 -7.03 -2.78 2.86
C ALA A 164 -6.79 -2.82 4.37
N LEU A 165 -5.55 -2.66 4.83
CA LEU A 165 -5.21 -2.64 6.25
C LEU A 165 -5.74 -1.40 6.98
N ILE A 166 -5.76 -0.23 6.31
CA ILE A 166 -6.37 1.00 6.83
C ILE A 166 -7.87 0.80 7.01
N ALA A 167 -8.58 0.28 6.01
CA ALA A 167 -10.00 -0.01 6.12
C ALA A 167 -10.30 -1.03 7.23
N LEU A 168 -9.45 -2.03 7.41
CA LEU A 168 -9.57 -3.01 8.49
C LEU A 168 -9.21 -2.45 9.89
N GLY A 169 -8.70 -1.22 9.98
CA GLY A 169 -8.30 -0.61 11.24
C GLY A 169 -7.04 -1.22 11.86
N ALA A 170 -6.14 -1.74 11.04
CA ALA A 170 -4.93 -2.42 11.49
C ALA A 170 -3.92 -1.47 12.15
N THR A 171 -3.10 -2.02 13.05
CA THR A 171 -1.92 -1.37 13.65
C THR A 171 -0.64 -1.95 13.08
N ALA A 172 0.42 -1.16 13.09
CA ALA A 172 1.77 -1.51 12.66
C ALA A 172 2.72 -1.47 13.85
N LYS A 173 3.44 -2.56 14.09
CA LYS A 173 4.51 -2.64 15.08
C LYS A 173 5.83 -2.25 14.44
N LEU A 174 6.44 -1.19 14.94
CA LEU A 174 7.75 -0.69 14.55
C LEU A 174 8.77 -0.99 15.64
N ALA A 175 9.86 -1.63 15.28
CA ALA A 175 10.94 -2.01 16.18
C ALA A 175 12.20 -1.19 15.89
N SER A 176 12.90 -0.77 16.93
CA SER A 176 14.15 -0.02 16.90
C SER A 176 15.12 -0.54 17.96
N PRO A 177 16.40 -0.11 17.99
CA PRO A 177 17.33 -0.47 19.05
C PRO A 177 16.86 -0.03 20.44
N GLY A 178 16.02 1.01 20.54
CA GLY A 178 15.48 1.55 21.78
C GLY A 178 14.14 0.95 22.20
N GLY A 179 13.62 -0.08 21.50
CA GLY A 179 12.37 -0.73 21.81
C GLY A 179 11.37 -0.72 20.66
N GLU A 180 10.13 -1.09 20.97
CA GLU A 180 9.04 -1.20 20.02
C GLU A 180 7.97 -0.11 20.25
N ARG A 181 7.29 0.29 19.19
CA ARG A 181 6.08 1.12 19.25
C ARG A 181 5.02 0.65 18.28
N GLU A 182 3.76 0.90 18.60
CA GLU A 182 2.64 0.63 17.71
C GLU A 182 2.01 1.94 17.23
N ILE A 183 1.60 1.94 15.95
CA ILE A 183 0.85 3.04 15.34
C ILE A 183 -0.28 2.46 14.49
N SER A 184 -1.33 3.24 14.22
CA SER A 184 -2.28 2.83 13.18
C SER A 184 -1.57 2.76 11.82
N VAL A 185 -1.98 1.82 10.95
CA VAL A 185 -1.39 1.71 9.60
C VAL A 185 -1.59 3.00 8.81
N GLU A 186 -2.69 3.73 9.04
CA GLU A 186 -2.92 5.04 8.42
C GLU A 186 -1.81 6.04 8.76
N ASN A 187 -1.37 6.05 10.01
CA ASN A 187 -0.31 6.95 10.50
C ASN A 187 1.12 6.52 10.08
N LEU A 188 1.26 5.39 9.38
CA LEU A 188 2.53 4.98 8.80
C LEU A 188 2.93 5.85 7.59
N PHE A 189 1.99 6.57 6.99
CA PHE A 189 2.19 7.27 5.72
C PHE A 189 2.13 8.79 5.87
N LYS A 190 3.05 9.49 5.21
CA LYS A 190 3.04 10.95 4.99
C LYS A 190 2.54 11.25 3.59
N ASN A 191 1.90 12.41 3.43
CA ASN A 191 1.45 12.86 2.10
C ASN A 191 2.57 13.59 1.34
N ASP A 192 3.71 12.90 1.17
CA ASP A 192 4.89 13.37 0.44
C ASP A 192 5.50 12.20 -0.34
N GLY A 193 5.90 12.42 -1.58
CA GLY A 193 6.45 11.37 -2.43
C GLY A 193 7.92 11.03 -2.14
N ILE A 194 8.65 11.85 -1.37
CA ILE A 194 10.04 11.63 -0.93
C ILE A 194 10.05 11.08 0.49
N ASP A 195 9.54 11.87 1.44
CA ASP A 195 9.42 11.48 2.85
C ASP A 195 8.02 10.90 3.12
N TYR A 196 7.76 9.72 2.56
CA TYR A 196 6.43 9.12 2.50
C TYR A 196 6.07 8.22 3.67
N LEU A 197 7.03 7.90 4.58
CA LEU A 197 6.80 7.06 5.77
C LEU A 197 7.11 7.82 7.06
N THR A 198 6.31 7.58 8.11
CA THR A 198 6.59 8.06 9.48
C THR A 198 7.56 7.15 10.24
N ARG A 199 7.90 6.00 9.66
CA ARG A 199 8.94 5.10 10.14
C ARG A 199 10.29 5.83 10.16
N ARG A 200 10.94 5.85 11.31
CA ARG A 200 12.29 6.42 11.44
C ARG A 200 13.31 5.60 10.65
N PRO A 201 14.46 6.18 10.23
CA PRO A 201 15.45 5.47 9.42
C PRO A 201 15.93 4.13 10.01
N HIS A 202 16.06 4.04 11.33
CA HIS A 202 16.51 2.86 12.06
C HIS A 202 15.37 1.96 12.58
N GLU A 203 14.11 2.27 12.27
CA GLU A 203 12.96 1.43 12.64
C GLU A 203 12.67 0.38 11.54
N ILE A 204 12.18 -0.77 11.97
CA ILE A 204 11.77 -1.88 11.12
C ILE A 204 10.29 -2.15 11.35
N LEU A 205 9.49 -2.21 10.29
CA LEU A 205 8.12 -2.71 10.36
C LEU A 205 8.19 -4.22 10.60
N ALA A 206 7.89 -4.64 11.83
CA ALA A 206 8.05 -6.03 12.28
C ALA A 206 6.78 -6.86 12.11
N ALA A 207 5.61 -6.29 12.41
CA ALA A 207 4.33 -6.99 12.34
C ALA A 207 3.16 -6.02 12.11
N LEU A 208 2.01 -6.58 11.76
CA LEU A 208 0.75 -5.89 11.54
C LEU A 208 -0.34 -6.64 12.31
N THR A 209 -1.15 -5.94 13.08
CA THR A 209 -2.26 -6.52 13.85
C THR A 209 -3.59 -5.99 13.30
N ILE A 210 -4.46 -6.90 12.88
CA ILE A 210 -5.80 -6.63 12.37
C ILE A 210 -6.80 -6.94 13.48
N PRO A 211 -7.65 -5.99 13.92
CA PRO A 211 -8.62 -6.24 14.98
C PRO A 211 -9.62 -7.36 14.64
N GLY A 212 -9.94 -8.20 15.62
CA GLY A 212 -10.83 -9.37 15.49
C GLY A 212 -12.34 -9.06 15.45
N LYS A 213 -12.77 -7.98 14.79
CA LYS A 213 -14.16 -7.50 14.86
C LYS A 213 -15.13 -8.11 13.82
N GLY A 214 -14.78 -9.19 13.13
CA GLY A 214 -15.69 -9.87 12.19
C GLY A 214 -16.19 -8.99 11.03
N ALA A 215 -15.42 -8.00 10.61
CA ALA A 215 -15.81 -7.08 9.55
C ALA A 215 -15.91 -7.78 8.20
N ARG A 216 -17.02 -7.58 7.49
CA ARG A 216 -17.08 -7.84 6.04
C ARG A 216 -16.16 -6.83 5.36
N SER A 217 -15.34 -7.26 4.42
CA SER A 217 -14.38 -6.36 3.79
C SER A 217 -14.09 -6.73 2.34
N THR A 218 -13.76 -5.73 1.53
CA THR A 218 -13.43 -5.91 0.13
C THR A 218 -12.35 -4.94 -0.33
N TYR A 219 -11.64 -5.31 -1.39
CA TYR A 219 -10.67 -4.46 -2.09
C TYR A 219 -10.89 -4.52 -3.59
N TRP A 220 -10.88 -3.36 -4.24
CA TRP A 220 -10.98 -3.17 -5.69
C TRP A 220 -9.79 -2.40 -6.21
N LYS A 221 -9.23 -2.84 -7.33
CA LYS A 221 -8.05 -2.27 -7.97
C LYS A 221 -8.31 -1.92 -9.42
N LEU A 222 -8.02 -0.68 -9.77
CA LEU A 222 -7.86 -0.27 -11.17
C LEU A 222 -6.38 -0.28 -11.53
N ARG A 223 -6.06 -0.86 -12.67
CA ARG A 223 -4.71 -0.92 -13.24
C ARG A 223 -4.78 -0.94 -14.76
N ARG A 224 -3.68 -0.64 -15.45
CA ARG A 224 -3.65 -0.57 -16.92
C ARG A 224 -3.72 -1.95 -17.58
N ARG A 225 -3.08 -2.96 -17.02
CA ARG A 225 -3.05 -4.35 -17.55
C ARG A 225 -3.64 -5.33 -16.54
N GLY A 226 -4.08 -6.49 -17.02
CA GLY A 226 -4.67 -7.53 -16.18
C GLY A 226 -3.71 -8.15 -15.14
N ALA A 227 -2.40 -7.95 -15.28
CA ALA A 227 -1.38 -8.41 -14.33
C ALA A 227 -0.17 -7.47 -14.33
N PHE A 228 0.68 -7.60 -13.31
CA PHE A 228 1.98 -6.94 -13.16
C PHE A 228 1.96 -5.45 -12.84
N ASP A 229 0.85 -4.75 -12.99
CA ASP A 229 0.78 -3.31 -12.80
C ASP A 229 0.56 -2.90 -11.35
N PHE A 230 1.11 -1.73 -11.00
CA PHE A 230 0.72 -1.00 -9.81
C PHE A 230 -0.73 -0.51 -9.93
N PRO A 231 -1.43 -0.26 -8.79
CA PRO A 231 -2.74 0.37 -8.85
C PRO A 231 -2.61 1.82 -9.34
N VAL A 232 -3.57 2.26 -10.15
CA VAL A 232 -3.82 3.68 -10.44
C VAL A 232 -5.01 4.19 -9.64
N LEU A 233 -5.77 3.27 -9.05
CA LEU A 233 -6.78 3.47 -8.02
C LEU A 233 -6.90 2.18 -7.21
N GLY A 234 -6.96 2.31 -5.89
CA GLY A 234 -7.32 1.25 -4.96
C GLY A 234 -8.46 1.72 -4.06
N VAL A 235 -9.51 0.91 -3.92
CA VAL A 235 -10.62 1.16 -2.99
C VAL A 235 -10.75 -0.02 -2.06
N ALA A 236 -10.62 0.22 -0.76
CA ALA A 236 -10.88 -0.78 0.27
C ALA A 236 -12.03 -0.33 1.16
N ALA A 237 -12.90 -1.25 1.52
CA ALA A 237 -13.98 -1.00 2.47
C ALA A 237 -14.12 -2.14 3.46
N ALA A 238 -14.45 -1.82 4.72
CA ALA A 238 -14.69 -2.79 5.78
C ALA A 238 -15.85 -2.31 6.66
N PHE A 239 -16.84 -3.19 6.88
CA PHE A 239 -18.06 -2.90 7.60
C PHE A 239 -18.30 -3.92 8.72
N VAL A 240 -18.63 -3.41 9.90
CA VAL A 240 -19.27 -4.19 10.97
C VAL A 240 -20.77 -3.96 10.84
N MET A 241 -21.54 -5.05 10.77
CA MET A 241 -23.00 -4.99 10.60
C MET A 241 -23.70 -5.38 11.89
N LYS A 242 -24.81 -4.69 12.21
CA LYS A 242 -25.76 -5.06 13.24
C LYS A 242 -27.13 -5.29 12.57
N GLY A 243 -27.44 -6.56 12.28
CA GLY A 243 -28.55 -6.90 11.39
C GLY A 243 -28.33 -6.28 10.00
N ASP A 244 -29.32 -5.54 9.50
CA ASP A 244 -29.30 -4.86 8.20
C ASP A 244 -28.58 -3.49 8.23
N PHE A 245 -28.18 -3.03 9.40
CA PHE A 245 -27.62 -1.69 9.59
C PHE A 245 -26.10 -1.74 9.73
N VAL A 246 -25.45 -0.74 9.19
CA VAL A 246 -24.00 -0.53 9.36
C VAL A 246 -23.73 -0.02 10.77
N GLU A 247 -23.05 -0.82 11.59
CA GLU A 247 -22.62 -0.40 12.94
C GLU A 247 -21.35 0.45 12.85
N LYS A 248 -20.40 0.03 11.97
CA LYS A 248 -19.16 0.75 11.71
C LYS A 248 -18.73 0.57 10.28
N ALA A 249 -18.33 1.66 9.64
CA ALA A 249 -17.83 1.67 8.27
C ALA A 249 -16.45 2.34 8.19
N ARG A 250 -15.58 1.78 7.38
CA ARG A 250 -14.28 2.36 7.05
C ARG A 250 -14.04 2.19 5.55
N ILE A 251 -13.77 3.30 4.86
CA ILE A 251 -13.47 3.30 3.42
C ILE A 251 -12.12 3.98 3.23
N ALA A 252 -11.19 3.30 2.55
CA ALA A 252 -9.87 3.82 2.28
C ALA A 252 -9.58 3.87 0.78
N LEU A 253 -8.91 4.93 0.35
CA LEU A 253 -8.44 5.13 -1.02
C LEU A 253 -6.92 4.98 -1.10
N GLY A 254 -6.45 4.37 -2.18
CA GLY A 254 -5.04 4.26 -2.54
C GLY A 254 -4.77 4.69 -3.97
N ALA A 255 -3.52 5.00 -4.28
CA ALA A 255 -3.02 5.41 -5.59
C ALA A 255 -3.61 6.72 -6.16
N VAL A 256 -4.34 7.50 -5.39
CA VAL A 256 -4.90 8.81 -5.76
C VAL A 256 -4.31 9.96 -4.95
N ALA A 257 -3.22 9.71 -4.23
CA ALA A 257 -2.43 10.69 -3.48
C ALA A 257 -1.04 10.10 -3.18
N SER A 258 -0.14 10.89 -2.57
CA SER A 258 1.17 10.38 -2.13
C SER A 258 1.08 9.40 -0.95
N ARG A 259 -0.09 9.24 -0.35
CA ARG A 259 -0.39 8.27 0.70
C ARG A 259 -1.73 7.57 0.45
N PRO A 260 -1.92 6.34 0.94
CA PRO A 260 -3.26 5.79 1.16
C PRO A 260 -3.90 6.52 2.36
N PHE A 261 -5.22 6.66 2.37
CA PHE A 261 -5.90 7.39 3.44
C PHE A 261 -7.33 6.92 3.65
N LEU A 262 -7.82 7.08 4.87
CA LEU A 262 -9.20 6.84 5.27
C LEU A 262 -10.08 8.02 4.83
N VAL A 263 -11.32 7.75 4.47
CA VAL A 263 -12.35 8.75 4.20
C VAL A 263 -13.36 8.76 5.34
N ASP A 264 -12.97 9.38 6.46
CA ASP A 264 -13.75 9.36 7.72
C ASP A 264 -15.21 9.79 7.51
N LYS A 265 -15.45 10.87 6.78
CA LYS A 265 -16.80 11.40 6.52
C LYS A 265 -17.72 10.39 5.83
N ALA A 266 -17.18 9.49 5.02
CA ALA A 266 -17.98 8.45 4.37
C ALA A 266 -18.33 7.32 5.35
N GLY A 267 -17.41 6.97 6.24
CA GLY A 267 -17.66 6.03 7.33
C GLY A 267 -18.74 6.55 8.27
N GLU A 268 -18.54 7.75 8.80
CA GLU A 268 -19.50 8.45 9.68
C GLU A 268 -20.90 8.57 9.06
N PHE A 269 -20.95 8.89 7.76
CA PHE A 269 -22.23 8.98 7.03
C PHE A 269 -22.96 7.64 6.98
N LEU A 270 -22.25 6.53 6.82
CA LEU A 270 -22.83 5.19 6.68
C LEU A 270 -23.30 4.58 8.00
N GLU A 271 -22.71 4.98 9.14
CA GLU A 271 -23.04 4.43 10.45
C GLU A 271 -24.53 4.66 10.81
N GLY A 272 -25.18 3.63 11.32
CA GLY A 272 -26.61 3.60 11.63
C GLY A 272 -27.55 3.49 10.44
N LYS A 273 -27.05 3.37 9.21
CA LYS A 273 -27.86 3.29 7.99
C LYS A 273 -27.94 1.89 7.41
N LYS A 274 -29.02 1.64 6.68
CA LYS A 274 -29.17 0.49 5.79
C LYS A 274 -28.57 0.86 4.43
N LEU A 275 -27.88 -0.10 3.80
CA LEU A 275 -27.22 0.12 2.50
C LEU A 275 -28.23 0.00 1.35
N ASP A 276 -29.15 0.96 1.23
CA ASP A 276 -29.97 1.11 0.01
C ASP A 276 -29.23 1.90 -1.09
N ASP A 277 -29.79 2.01 -2.27
CA ASP A 277 -29.15 2.66 -3.40
C ASP A 277 -28.92 4.17 -3.17
N ALA A 278 -29.81 4.85 -2.45
CA ALA A 278 -29.67 6.27 -2.14
C ALA A 278 -28.50 6.52 -1.14
N VAL A 279 -28.41 5.70 -0.11
CA VAL A 279 -27.31 5.73 0.87
C VAL A 279 -25.98 5.42 0.20
N ILE A 280 -25.94 4.41 -0.68
CA ILE A 280 -24.75 4.06 -1.45
C ILE A 280 -24.35 5.24 -2.35
N ALA A 281 -25.28 5.83 -3.09
CA ALA A 281 -25.00 6.95 -3.99
C ALA A 281 -24.39 8.17 -3.26
N GLU A 282 -24.90 8.53 -2.08
CA GLU A 282 -24.34 9.63 -1.31
C GLU A 282 -22.97 9.28 -0.70
N ALA A 283 -22.77 8.06 -0.19
CA ALA A 283 -21.47 7.61 0.29
C ALA A 283 -20.40 7.60 -0.83
N VAL A 284 -20.80 7.21 -2.04
CA VAL A 284 -19.96 7.28 -3.25
C VAL A 284 -19.53 8.70 -3.53
N LYS A 285 -20.46 9.65 -3.53
CA LYS A 285 -20.19 11.08 -3.77
C LYS A 285 -19.21 11.64 -2.73
N ILE A 286 -19.45 11.38 -1.43
CA ILE A 286 -18.57 11.81 -0.34
C ILE A 286 -17.15 11.24 -0.53
N THR A 287 -17.05 9.95 -0.89
CA THR A 287 -15.76 9.27 -1.04
C THR A 287 -15.01 9.75 -2.28
N ALA A 288 -15.65 9.80 -3.43
CA ALA A 288 -15.04 10.18 -4.70
C ALA A 288 -14.55 11.65 -4.69
N ALA A 289 -15.23 12.53 -3.97
CA ALA A 289 -14.79 13.91 -3.80
C ALA A 289 -13.41 14.05 -3.12
N ARG A 290 -12.95 13.02 -2.40
CA ARG A 290 -11.64 13.00 -1.73
C ARG A 290 -10.50 12.53 -2.62
N ALA A 291 -10.79 11.86 -3.74
CA ALA A 291 -9.78 11.44 -4.70
C ALA A 291 -9.17 12.66 -5.41
N LYS A 292 -7.84 12.73 -5.40
CA LYS A 292 -7.07 13.80 -6.06
C LYS A 292 -5.93 13.18 -6.87
N PRO A 293 -6.24 12.39 -7.89
CA PRO A 293 -5.20 11.86 -8.78
C PRO A 293 -4.46 13.00 -9.46
N MET A 294 -3.19 12.80 -9.71
CA MET A 294 -2.31 13.74 -10.42
C MET A 294 -1.83 13.07 -11.71
N ASP A 295 -1.29 13.86 -12.64
CA ASP A 295 -0.69 13.34 -13.87
C ASP A 295 0.71 12.74 -13.61
N ASN A 296 0.75 11.73 -12.75
CA ASN A 296 1.95 11.06 -12.27
C ASN A 296 1.97 9.55 -12.50
N ALA A 297 0.93 9.01 -13.12
CA ALA A 297 0.74 7.60 -13.40
C ALA A 297 0.02 7.39 -14.73
N ASP A 298 -0.14 6.12 -15.13
CA ASP A 298 -0.93 5.76 -16.28
C ASP A 298 -2.39 6.20 -16.16
N LEU A 299 -3.05 6.41 -17.27
CA LEU A 299 -4.43 6.83 -17.44
C LEU A 299 -4.65 8.31 -17.07
N ASP A 300 -5.59 8.93 -17.76
CA ASP A 300 -5.94 10.33 -17.58
C ASP A 300 -6.41 10.65 -16.16
N LEU A 301 -5.97 11.78 -15.60
CA LEU A 301 -6.25 12.15 -14.21
C LEU A 301 -7.73 12.46 -13.96
N TYR A 302 -8.43 13.07 -14.95
CA TYR A 302 -9.85 13.40 -14.81
C TYR A 302 -10.69 12.13 -14.85
N TRP A 303 -10.39 11.25 -15.81
CA TRP A 303 -11.03 9.94 -15.87
C TRP A 303 -10.77 9.10 -14.61
N ARG A 304 -9.53 9.09 -14.07
CA ARG A 304 -9.25 8.41 -12.79
C ARG A 304 -10.06 8.95 -11.63
N LYS A 305 -10.37 10.26 -11.64
CA LYS A 305 -11.25 10.87 -10.64
C LYS A 305 -12.69 10.42 -10.81
N GLU A 306 -13.21 10.40 -12.03
CA GLU A 306 -14.57 9.97 -12.35
C GLU A 306 -14.80 8.49 -12.02
N VAL A 307 -13.93 7.61 -12.48
CA VAL A 307 -14.04 6.17 -12.25
C VAL A 307 -13.89 5.79 -10.77
N THR A 308 -13.36 6.68 -9.93
CA THR A 308 -13.34 6.45 -8.48
C THR A 308 -14.75 6.24 -7.92
N ALA A 309 -15.75 6.98 -8.41
CA ALA A 309 -17.14 6.81 -7.99
C ALA A 309 -17.66 5.40 -8.28
N GLU A 310 -17.35 4.86 -9.46
CA GLU A 310 -17.74 3.51 -9.85
C GLU A 310 -17.12 2.44 -8.96
N PHE A 311 -15.81 2.52 -8.72
CA PHE A 311 -15.08 1.56 -7.88
C PHE A 311 -15.54 1.61 -6.41
N VAL A 312 -15.88 2.78 -5.90
CA VAL A 312 -16.50 2.92 -4.57
C VAL A 312 -17.88 2.28 -4.57
N SER A 313 -18.71 2.53 -5.59
CA SER A 313 -20.01 1.87 -5.74
C SER A 313 -19.87 0.34 -5.77
N TYR A 314 -18.91 -0.20 -6.54
CA TYR A 314 -18.65 -1.64 -6.59
C TYR A 314 -18.33 -2.21 -5.20
N ALA A 315 -17.47 -1.53 -4.44
CA ALA A 315 -17.09 -1.95 -3.09
C ALA A 315 -18.29 -1.96 -2.12
N LEU A 316 -19.13 -0.91 -2.15
CA LEU A 316 -20.29 -0.79 -1.27
C LEU A 316 -21.39 -1.80 -1.62
N ARG A 317 -21.66 -1.99 -2.90
CA ARG A 317 -22.64 -2.98 -3.39
C ARG A 317 -22.22 -4.40 -3.04
N GLU A 318 -20.93 -4.73 -3.19
CA GLU A 318 -20.42 -6.04 -2.80
C GLU A 318 -20.59 -6.29 -1.30
N LEU A 319 -20.33 -5.28 -0.44
CA LEU A 319 -20.52 -5.39 1.00
C LEU A 319 -22.00 -5.44 1.41
N ARG A 320 -22.91 -4.85 0.62
CA ARG A 320 -24.36 -5.04 0.74
C ARG A 320 -24.77 -6.49 0.47
N GLY A 321 -24.07 -7.18 -0.41
CA GLY A 321 -24.35 -8.57 -0.79
C GLY A 321 -24.77 -8.76 -2.24
N ASP A 322 -24.62 -7.72 -3.07
CA ASP A 322 -24.88 -7.80 -4.52
C ASP A 322 -23.89 -8.78 -5.18
N ASP A 323 -24.33 -9.49 -6.20
CA ASP A 323 -23.44 -10.32 -7.00
C ASP A 323 -22.56 -9.47 -7.92
N MET A 324 -21.30 -9.32 -7.54
CA MET A 324 -20.33 -8.52 -8.26
C MET A 324 -19.36 -9.36 -9.12
N ARG A 325 -19.61 -10.66 -9.32
CA ARG A 325 -18.69 -11.57 -10.05
C ARG A 325 -18.44 -11.13 -11.48
N GLU A 326 -19.47 -10.75 -12.21
CA GLU A 326 -19.35 -10.27 -13.59
C GLU A 326 -18.58 -8.95 -13.66
N VAL A 327 -18.86 -8.00 -12.76
CA VAL A 327 -18.13 -6.73 -12.68
C VAL A 327 -16.67 -6.97 -12.35
N ARG A 328 -16.35 -7.84 -11.39
CA ARG A 328 -14.97 -8.23 -11.08
C ARG A 328 -14.26 -8.84 -12.30
N PHE A 329 -14.96 -9.66 -13.07
CA PHE A 329 -14.42 -10.27 -14.28
C PHE A 329 -14.11 -9.22 -15.36
N ARG A 330 -15.02 -8.26 -15.60
CA ARG A 330 -14.80 -7.15 -16.53
C ARG A 330 -13.61 -6.29 -16.12
N VAL A 331 -13.56 -5.90 -14.85
CA VAL A 331 -12.41 -5.12 -14.29
C VAL A 331 -11.11 -5.89 -14.44
N ALA A 332 -11.09 -7.20 -14.15
CA ALA A 332 -9.89 -8.03 -14.29
C ALA A 332 -9.41 -8.13 -15.74
N ARG A 333 -10.31 -8.10 -16.72
CA ARG A 333 -10.03 -8.09 -18.16
C ARG A 333 -9.92 -6.68 -18.76
N GLN A 334 -10.09 -5.66 -17.95
CA GLN A 334 -10.06 -4.25 -18.39
C GLN A 334 -11.08 -3.90 -19.47
N MET A 335 -12.24 -4.49 -19.36
CA MET A 335 -13.43 -4.18 -20.16
C MET A 335 -14.29 -3.15 -19.39
N ILE A 336 -13.66 -2.01 -19.06
CA ILE A 336 -14.25 -0.92 -18.27
C ILE A 336 -14.76 0.17 -19.20
#